data_627482a4f05aac08456575f29e1770df
#
_entry.id   627482a4f05aac08456575f29e1770df
#
_cell.length_a   1.000
_cell.length_b   1.000
_cell.length_c   1.000
_cell.angle_alpha   90.00
_cell.angle_beta   90.00
_cell.angle_gamma   90.00
#
_symmetry.space_group_name_H-M   'P 1'
#
loop_
_entity.id
_entity.type
_entity.pdbx_description
1 polymer ?
#
loop_
_entity_poly.entity_id
_entity_poly.type
_entity_poly.pdbx_seq_one_letter_code
_entity_poly.pdbx_strand_id
1 'polypeptide(L)'
;MEKIVIGMVGKAGSGKDTVGDHLCDKYDFIKMSLAEPLKASVKEMFVLDHKTTYDRVEREKPLQDFPEWSARKLFQFIGTDLMRKQFDDALWVKLLKKRIRRSEHSRIIITDVRFPNEVDILKSLNDELGYLVSFVKVNRLGYVGNDVGIANHESEGYDLEADYSIDNDGTIEDLYCKADVIVRDIGR
;
A
#
# COMPACT_ATOMS: atom_id res chain seq x y z
N MET A 1 -8.53 18.31 15.33
CA MET A 1 -7.82 17.01 15.35
C MET A 1 -6.58 17.12 14.48
N GLU A 2 -5.48 16.56 14.92
CA GLU A 2 -4.24 16.54 14.16
C GLU A 2 -4.40 15.70 12.89
N LYS A 3 -3.91 16.23 11.77
CA LYS A 3 -3.96 15.53 10.48
C LYS A 3 -2.74 14.65 10.33
N ILE A 4 -2.93 13.34 10.24
CA ILE A 4 -1.86 12.34 10.19
C ILE A 4 -2.01 11.48 8.94
N VAL A 5 -0.92 11.29 8.20
CA VAL A 5 -0.80 10.28 7.14
C VAL A 5 0.33 9.31 7.51
N ILE A 6 0.02 8.02 7.56
CA ILE A 6 1.01 6.96 7.77
C ILE A 6 1.18 6.17 6.46
N GLY A 7 2.36 6.22 5.88
CA GLY A 7 2.75 5.39 4.74
C GLY A 7 3.38 4.08 5.23
N MET A 8 2.78 2.94 4.88
CA MET A 8 3.32 1.62 5.23
C MET A 8 4.22 1.11 4.11
N VAL A 9 5.44 0.76 4.46
CA VAL A 9 6.43 0.16 3.55
C VAL A 9 6.82 -1.24 4.02
N GLY A 10 7.34 -2.06 3.11
CA GLY A 10 7.79 -3.44 3.40
C GLY A 10 7.20 -4.47 2.43
N LYS A 11 7.76 -5.66 2.45
CA LYS A 11 7.44 -6.75 1.50
C LYS A 11 5.98 -7.21 1.58
N ALA A 12 5.48 -7.81 0.51
CA ALA A 12 4.18 -8.47 0.52
C ALA A 12 4.12 -9.50 1.66
N GLY A 13 3.01 -9.54 2.41
CA GLY A 13 2.84 -10.46 3.53
C GLY A 13 3.61 -10.14 4.81
N SER A 14 4.26 -8.98 4.90
CA SER A 14 4.96 -8.58 6.13
C SER A 14 4.02 -8.23 7.31
N GLY A 15 2.73 -7.96 7.06
CA GLY A 15 1.75 -7.59 8.09
C GLY A 15 1.26 -6.14 8.01
N LYS A 16 1.61 -5.40 6.95
CA LYS A 16 1.15 -4.00 6.75
C LYS A 16 -0.37 -3.84 6.83
N ASP A 17 -1.10 -4.73 6.14
CA ASP A 17 -2.56 -4.67 6.14
C ASP A 17 -3.13 -4.94 7.54
N THR A 18 -2.55 -5.90 8.28
CA THR A 18 -2.94 -6.22 9.66
C THR A 18 -2.72 -5.03 10.60
N VAL A 19 -1.58 -4.35 10.48
CA VAL A 19 -1.33 -3.10 11.22
C VAL A 19 -2.32 -2.02 10.79
N GLY A 20 -2.56 -1.87 9.48
CA GLY A 20 -3.51 -0.91 8.95
C GLY A 20 -4.93 -1.12 9.48
N ASP A 21 -5.42 -2.37 9.51
CA ASP A 21 -6.74 -2.71 10.04
C ASP A 21 -6.83 -2.36 11.54
N HIS A 22 -5.82 -2.74 12.33
CA HIS A 22 -5.76 -2.39 13.75
C HIS A 22 -5.81 -0.87 14.00
N LEU A 23 -5.08 -0.08 13.20
CA LEU A 23 -5.09 1.38 13.35
C LEU A 23 -6.43 2.00 12.92
N CYS A 24 -7.11 1.43 11.94
CA CYS A 24 -8.47 1.84 11.58
C CYS A 24 -9.45 1.58 12.73
N ASP A 25 -9.41 0.37 13.30
CA ASP A 25 -10.36 -0.04 14.34
C ASP A 25 -10.16 0.72 15.66
N LYS A 26 -8.91 1.06 15.99
CA LYS A 26 -8.57 1.62 17.31
C LYS A 26 -8.37 3.12 17.33
N TYR A 27 -7.89 3.72 16.25
CA TYR A 27 -7.44 5.11 16.22
C TYR A 27 -8.15 5.97 15.17
N ASP A 28 -9.25 5.47 14.60
CA ASP A 28 -10.07 6.18 13.61
C ASP A 28 -9.29 6.57 12.33
N PHE A 29 -8.33 5.72 11.93
CA PHE A 29 -7.70 5.85 10.63
C PHE A 29 -8.60 5.28 9.55
N ILE A 30 -8.51 5.83 8.34
CA ILE A 30 -9.06 5.20 7.14
C ILE A 30 -7.94 4.68 6.26
N LYS A 31 -8.15 3.51 5.63
CA LYS A 31 -7.21 3.00 4.63
C LYS A 31 -7.45 3.64 3.28
N MET A 32 -6.37 4.11 2.68
CA MET A 32 -6.31 4.45 1.25
C MET A 32 -5.19 3.64 0.58
N SER A 33 -5.33 3.35 -0.69
CA SER A 33 -4.36 2.59 -1.48
C SER A 33 -4.03 3.32 -2.77
N LEU A 34 -2.74 3.32 -3.13
CA LEU A 34 -2.25 3.80 -4.42
C LEU A 34 -2.80 2.95 -5.56
N ALA A 35 -2.87 1.64 -5.36
CA ALA A 35 -3.30 0.68 -6.36
C ALA A 35 -4.83 0.57 -6.52
N GLU A 36 -5.65 1.18 -5.68
CA GLU A 36 -7.11 1.03 -5.76
C GLU A 36 -7.71 1.48 -7.10
N PRO A 37 -7.35 2.66 -7.64
CA PRO A 37 -7.85 3.05 -8.97
C PRO A 37 -7.42 2.09 -10.08
N LEU A 38 -6.20 1.55 -10.00
CA LEU A 38 -5.72 0.55 -10.94
C LEU A 38 -6.54 -0.73 -10.86
N LYS A 39 -6.74 -1.27 -9.65
CA LYS A 39 -7.52 -2.50 -9.44
C LYS A 39 -8.95 -2.36 -9.93
N ALA A 40 -9.60 -1.25 -9.61
CA ALA A 40 -10.94 -0.96 -10.08
C ALA A 40 -11.03 -0.87 -11.61
N SER A 41 -10.06 -0.21 -12.25
CA SER A 41 -9.99 -0.11 -13.72
C SER A 41 -9.75 -1.46 -14.38
N VAL A 42 -8.79 -2.25 -13.89
CA VAL A 42 -8.50 -3.59 -14.43
C VAL A 42 -9.69 -4.53 -14.23
N LYS A 43 -10.33 -4.47 -13.06
CA LYS A 43 -11.54 -5.24 -12.78
C LYS A 43 -12.61 -4.99 -13.84
N GLU A 44 -12.86 -3.72 -14.16
CA GLU A 44 -13.87 -3.33 -15.15
C GLU A 44 -13.45 -3.69 -16.58
N MET A 45 -12.20 -3.39 -16.97
CA MET A 45 -11.67 -3.67 -18.31
C MET A 45 -11.68 -5.15 -18.68
N PHE A 46 -11.37 -6.03 -17.72
CA PHE A 46 -11.28 -7.48 -17.93
C PHE A 46 -12.49 -8.24 -17.37
N VAL A 47 -13.53 -7.53 -16.95
CA VAL A 47 -14.78 -8.10 -16.40
C VAL A 47 -14.49 -9.11 -15.26
N LEU A 48 -13.53 -8.76 -14.40
CA LEU A 48 -13.16 -9.62 -13.28
C LEU A 48 -14.16 -9.49 -12.13
N ASP A 49 -14.40 -10.59 -11.42
CA ASP A 49 -15.15 -10.55 -10.18
C ASP A 49 -14.34 -9.92 -9.03
N HIS A 50 -15.00 -9.64 -7.91
CA HIS A 50 -14.37 -9.06 -6.74
C HIS A 50 -13.30 -9.99 -6.16
N LYS A 51 -13.54 -11.29 -6.13
CA LYS A 51 -12.63 -12.28 -5.55
C LYS A 51 -11.34 -12.35 -6.35
N THR A 52 -11.43 -12.49 -7.68
CA THR A 52 -10.27 -12.52 -8.58
C THR A 52 -9.43 -11.23 -8.48
N THR A 53 -10.06 -10.10 -8.19
CA THR A 53 -9.37 -8.80 -8.09
C THR A 53 -8.69 -8.59 -6.74
N TYR A 54 -9.37 -8.91 -5.63
CA TYR A 54 -8.94 -8.48 -4.30
C TYR A 54 -8.44 -9.61 -3.40
N ASP A 55 -8.89 -10.87 -3.61
CA ASP A 55 -8.39 -11.98 -2.82
C ASP A 55 -6.93 -12.28 -3.15
N ARG A 56 -6.13 -12.54 -2.11
CA ARG A 56 -4.68 -12.70 -2.24
C ARG A 56 -4.28 -13.95 -3.03
N VAL A 57 -5.06 -15.01 -2.93
CA VAL A 57 -4.79 -16.29 -3.60
C VAL A 57 -5.39 -16.29 -5.01
N GLU A 58 -6.65 -15.85 -5.14
CA GLU A 58 -7.36 -15.88 -6.41
C GLU A 58 -6.73 -14.97 -7.47
N ARG A 59 -6.25 -13.78 -7.08
CA ARG A 59 -5.60 -12.85 -8.02
C ARG A 59 -4.29 -13.37 -8.64
N GLU A 60 -3.70 -14.43 -8.06
CA GLU A 60 -2.49 -15.07 -8.59
C GLU A 60 -2.80 -16.17 -9.62
N LYS A 61 -4.05 -16.66 -9.66
CA LYS A 61 -4.47 -17.72 -10.57
C LYS A 61 -4.56 -17.24 -12.01
N PRO A 62 -4.27 -18.12 -13.00
CA PRO A 62 -4.53 -17.82 -14.39
C PRO A 62 -5.99 -17.41 -14.64
N LEU A 63 -6.19 -16.41 -15.49
CA LEU A 63 -7.50 -16.01 -15.94
C LEU A 63 -8.04 -17.00 -16.98
N GLN A 64 -9.34 -17.27 -16.94
CA GLN A 64 -9.98 -18.24 -17.83
C GLN A 64 -9.77 -17.91 -19.31
N ASP A 65 -10.00 -16.63 -19.68
CA ASP A 65 -9.91 -16.19 -21.08
C ASP A 65 -8.48 -15.78 -21.50
N PHE A 66 -7.58 -15.62 -20.53
CA PHE A 66 -6.20 -15.19 -20.73
C PHE A 66 -5.25 -16.02 -19.85
N PRO A 67 -5.03 -17.33 -20.15
CA PRO A 67 -4.33 -18.24 -19.23
C PRO A 67 -2.87 -17.88 -18.95
N GLU A 68 -2.22 -17.07 -19.81
CA GLU A 68 -0.86 -16.54 -19.57
C GLU A 68 -0.84 -15.41 -18.53
N TRP A 69 -2.02 -14.86 -18.20
CA TRP A 69 -2.20 -13.73 -17.30
C TRP A 69 -2.92 -14.13 -16.01
N SER A 70 -2.59 -13.42 -14.95
CA SER A 70 -3.38 -13.37 -13.71
C SER A 70 -3.74 -11.92 -13.42
N ALA A 71 -4.72 -11.68 -12.57
CA ALA A 71 -5.04 -10.31 -12.16
C ALA A 71 -3.80 -9.60 -11.59
N ARG A 72 -2.94 -10.31 -10.84
CA ARG A 72 -1.67 -9.78 -10.32
C ARG A 72 -0.72 -9.34 -11.43
N LYS A 73 -0.52 -10.17 -12.46
CA LYS A 73 0.31 -9.81 -13.62
C LYS A 73 -0.25 -8.59 -14.36
N LEU A 74 -1.59 -8.51 -14.53
CA LEU A 74 -2.23 -7.34 -15.13
C LEU A 74 -1.98 -6.07 -14.31
N PHE A 75 -2.06 -6.13 -12.98
CA PHE A 75 -1.76 -4.97 -12.12
C PHE A 75 -0.30 -4.52 -12.27
N GLN A 76 0.64 -5.44 -12.36
CA GLN A 76 2.06 -5.11 -12.55
C GLN A 76 2.28 -4.49 -13.94
N PHE A 77 1.80 -5.12 -14.98
CA PHE A 77 1.96 -4.66 -16.36
C PHE A 77 1.26 -3.30 -16.59
N ILE A 78 -0.04 -3.19 -16.30
CA ILE A 78 -0.78 -1.95 -16.53
C ILE A 78 -0.32 -0.86 -15.57
N GLY A 79 -0.16 -1.19 -14.29
CA GLY A 79 0.18 -0.22 -13.25
C GLY A 79 1.58 0.34 -13.39
N THR A 80 2.57 -0.48 -13.69
CA THR A 80 3.97 -0.07 -13.76
C THR A 80 4.45 0.06 -15.20
N ASP A 81 4.41 -1.02 -15.98
CA ASP A 81 5.08 -1.00 -17.29
C ASP A 81 4.36 -0.09 -18.29
N LEU A 82 3.04 0.03 -18.20
CA LEU A 82 2.27 0.89 -19.08
C LEU A 82 2.09 2.29 -18.48
N MET A 83 1.44 2.40 -17.33
CA MET A 83 1.01 3.70 -16.81
C MET A 83 2.17 4.48 -16.18
N ARG A 84 3.01 3.87 -15.35
CA ARG A 84 4.13 4.60 -14.77
C ARG A 84 5.22 4.88 -15.80
N LYS A 85 5.66 3.88 -16.57
CA LYS A 85 6.80 4.04 -17.48
C LYS A 85 6.47 4.83 -18.75
N GLN A 86 5.23 4.77 -19.25
CA GLN A 86 4.88 5.35 -20.52
C GLN A 86 3.99 6.59 -20.44
N PHE A 87 3.31 6.82 -19.31
CA PHE A 87 2.45 7.99 -19.14
C PHE A 87 2.98 8.95 -18.08
N ASP A 88 3.06 8.54 -16.80
CA ASP A 88 3.54 9.38 -15.70
C ASP A 88 3.98 8.48 -14.53
N ASP A 89 5.24 8.53 -14.16
CA ASP A 89 5.81 7.70 -13.09
C ASP A 89 5.23 8.02 -11.70
N ALA A 90 4.65 9.20 -11.53
CA ALA A 90 3.99 9.66 -10.31
C ALA A 90 2.45 9.58 -10.38
N LEU A 91 1.87 8.95 -11.42
CA LEU A 91 0.43 8.93 -11.63
C LEU A 91 -0.35 8.52 -10.38
N TRP A 92 -0.01 7.37 -9.79
CA TRP A 92 -0.81 6.79 -8.70
C TRP A 92 -0.77 7.64 -7.44
N VAL A 93 0.38 8.20 -7.10
CA VAL A 93 0.52 9.08 -5.94
C VAL A 93 -0.14 10.44 -6.18
N LYS A 94 -0.12 10.96 -7.40
CA LYS A 94 -0.87 12.19 -7.75
C LYS A 94 -2.38 11.98 -7.62
N LEU A 95 -2.89 10.81 -8.05
CA LEU A 95 -4.30 10.46 -7.87
C LEU A 95 -4.65 10.28 -6.39
N LEU A 96 -3.78 9.63 -5.61
CA LEU A 96 -3.97 9.51 -4.17
C LEU A 96 -4.00 10.87 -3.48
N LYS A 97 -3.09 11.80 -3.80
CA LYS A 97 -3.12 13.18 -3.28
C LYS A 97 -4.44 13.89 -3.58
N LYS A 98 -5.01 13.72 -4.78
CA LYS A 98 -6.34 14.28 -5.10
C LYS A 98 -7.44 13.67 -4.22
N ARG A 99 -7.36 12.38 -3.91
CA ARG A 99 -8.31 11.71 -3.01
C ARG A 99 -8.17 12.22 -1.58
N ILE A 100 -6.95 12.36 -1.08
CA ILE A 100 -6.66 12.92 0.25
C ILE A 100 -7.20 14.35 0.37
N ARG A 101 -6.96 15.21 -0.63
CA ARG A 101 -7.48 16.60 -0.64
C ARG A 101 -9.01 16.70 -0.59
N ARG A 102 -9.71 15.69 -1.10
CA ARG A 102 -11.19 15.61 -1.11
C ARG A 102 -11.75 14.88 0.09
N SER A 103 -10.90 14.27 0.88
CA SER A 103 -11.29 13.53 2.06
C SER A 103 -11.52 14.48 3.24
N GLU A 104 -12.56 14.21 4.02
CA GLU A 104 -12.82 14.89 5.29
C GLU A 104 -12.06 14.24 6.46
N HIS A 105 -11.39 13.11 6.21
CA HIS A 105 -10.68 12.36 7.24
C HIS A 105 -9.33 12.98 7.55
N SER A 106 -9.06 13.16 8.84
CA SER A 106 -7.80 13.69 9.35
C SER A 106 -6.72 12.62 9.57
N ARG A 107 -7.10 11.32 9.62
CA ARG A 107 -6.19 10.20 9.88
C ARG A 107 -6.27 9.19 8.75
N ILE A 108 -5.17 9.05 8.02
CA ILE A 108 -5.12 8.23 6.80
C ILE A 108 -3.92 7.28 6.86
N ILE A 109 -4.15 6.01 6.54
CA ILE A 109 -3.08 5.02 6.39
C ILE A 109 -3.03 4.52 4.94
N ILE A 110 -1.81 4.45 4.39
CA ILE A 110 -1.53 4.02 3.02
C ILE A 110 -0.69 2.75 3.10
N THR A 111 -1.25 1.59 2.72
CA THR A 111 -0.62 0.29 2.98
C THR A 111 0.23 -0.25 1.84
N ASP A 112 0.37 0.47 0.75
CA ASP A 112 1.01 -0.01 -0.49
C ASP A 112 2.04 0.95 -1.11
N VAL A 113 2.76 1.71 -0.29
CA VAL A 113 3.88 2.55 -0.74
C VAL A 113 5.04 1.65 -1.18
N ARG A 114 5.55 1.85 -2.41
CA ARG A 114 6.53 0.96 -3.05
C ARG A 114 7.68 1.66 -3.73
N PHE A 115 7.54 2.92 -4.13
CA PHE A 115 8.53 3.65 -4.91
C PHE A 115 9.05 4.89 -4.18
N PRO A 116 10.34 5.24 -4.36
CA PRO A 116 10.92 6.41 -3.70
C PRO A 116 10.17 7.71 -4.00
N ASN A 117 9.76 7.93 -5.25
CA ASN A 117 9.02 9.13 -5.64
C ASN A 117 7.63 9.22 -4.98
N GLU A 118 7.03 8.09 -4.57
CA GLU A 118 5.80 8.09 -3.78
C GLU A 118 6.04 8.65 -2.38
N VAL A 119 7.16 8.27 -1.76
CA VAL A 119 7.58 8.79 -0.45
C VAL A 119 7.75 10.31 -0.51
N ASP A 120 8.51 10.81 -1.49
CA ASP A 120 8.80 12.25 -1.64
C ASP A 120 7.52 13.07 -1.85
N ILE A 121 6.63 12.58 -2.74
CA ILE A 121 5.37 13.26 -3.02
C ILE A 121 4.40 13.18 -1.83
N LEU A 122 4.38 12.10 -1.07
CA LEU A 122 3.55 12.02 0.13
C LEU A 122 4.08 12.95 1.22
N LYS A 123 5.39 13.08 1.41
CA LYS A 123 5.98 14.05 2.34
C LYS A 123 5.54 15.48 2.06
N SER A 124 5.32 15.86 0.80
CA SER A 124 4.82 17.20 0.46
C SER A 124 3.41 17.51 0.98
N LEU A 125 2.65 16.52 1.45
CA LEU A 125 1.36 16.75 2.11
C LEU A 125 1.50 17.53 3.42
N ASN A 126 2.67 17.50 4.06
CA ASN A 126 2.95 18.31 5.24
C ASN A 126 2.81 19.81 4.91
N ASP A 127 3.54 20.28 3.92
CA ASP A 127 3.57 21.68 3.55
C ASP A 127 2.28 22.12 2.84
N GLU A 128 1.70 21.23 2.02
CA GLU A 128 0.55 21.60 1.18
C GLU A 128 -0.79 21.53 1.91
N LEU A 129 -0.97 20.60 2.86
CA LEU A 129 -2.26 20.31 3.49
C LEU A 129 -2.20 20.23 5.02
N GLY A 130 -1.01 20.44 5.61
CA GLY A 130 -0.80 20.39 7.05
C GLY A 130 -0.97 19.00 7.67
N TYR A 131 -0.67 17.93 6.92
CA TYR A 131 -0.60 16.58 7.45
C TYR A 131 0.77 16.30 8.04
N LEU A 132 0.82 15.73 9.23
CA LEU A 132 2.02 15.06 9.73
C LEU A 132 2.17 13.73 8.98
N VAL A 133 3.20 13.62 8.16
CA VAL A 133 3.44 12.42 7.34
C VAL A 133 4.59 11.63 7.93
N SER A 134 4.35 10.34 8.20
CA SER A 134 5.35 9.40 8.69
C SER A 134 5.31 8.09 7.93
N PHE A 135 6.46 7.43 7.79
CA PHE A 135 6.57 6.13 7.15
C PHE A 135 6.92 5.07 8.18
N VAL A 136 6.21 3.93 8.10
CA VAL A 136 6.39 2.79 9.01
C VAL A 136 6.75 1.56 8.18
N LYS A 137 7.93 1.00 8.43
CA LYS A 137 8.39 -0.23 7.80
C LYS A 137 7.97 -1.43 8.64
N VAL A 138 7.29 -2.39 8.00
CA VAL A 138 6.97 -3.66 8.66
C VAL A 138 7.82 -4.76 8.08
N ASN A 139 8.67 -5.34 8.90
CA ASN A 139 9.56 -6.45 8.58
C ASN A 139 8.95 -7.77 9.11
N ARG A 140 9.10 -8.85 8.35
CA ARG A 140 8.77 -10.20 8.80
C ARG A 140 9.93 -11.13 8.46
N LEU A 141 10.72 -11.46 9.45
CA LEU A 141 11.87 -12.35 9.29
C LEU A 141 11.42 -13.77 8.90
N GLY A 142 12.14 -14.39 7.99
CA GLY A 142 11.85 -15.77 7.55
C GLY A 142 10.63 -15.93 6.64
N TYR A 143 9.89 -14.85 6.33
CA TYR A 143 8.81 -14.92 5.38
C TYR A 143 9.34 -14.76 3.94
N VAL A 144 9.43 -15.87 3.24
CA VAL A 144 9.64 -15.89 1.79
C VAL A 144 8.25 -15.85 1.18
N GLY A 145 7.80 -14.65 0.76
CA GLY A 145 6.52 -14.51 0.08
C GLY A 145 6.50 -15.36 -1.19
N ASN A 146 5.48 -16.21 -1.36
CA ASN A 146 5.21 -16.86 -2.62
C ASN A 146 4.62 -15.83 -3.59
N ASP A 147 5.44 -14.89 -4.07
CA ASP A 147 5.01 -13.93 -5.08
C ASP A 147 5.01 -14.60 -6.45
N VAL A 148 3.83 -14.97 -6.91
CA VAL A 148 3.57 -15.63 -8.19
C VAL A 148 3.36 -14.62 -9.35
N GLY A 149 3.51 -13.31 -9.08
CA GLY A 149 3.45 -12.26 -10.10
C GLY A 149 4.58 -12.36 -11.13
N ILE A 150 4.88 -11.26 -11.81
CA ILE A 150 6.08 -11.16 -12.65
C ILE A 150 7.29 -11.22 -11.72
N ALA A 151 8.12 -12.27 -11.87
CA ALA A 151 9.28 -12.49 -11.02
C ALA A 151 10.23 -11.27 -11.05
N ASN A 152 10.71 -10.85 -9.88
CA ASN A 152 11.61 -9.69 -9.74
C ASN A 152 11.07 -8.39 -10.36
N HIS A 153 9.74 -8.19 -10.36
CA HIS A 153 9.15 -6.98 -10.89
C HIS A 153 9.58 -5.76 -10.08
N GLU A 154 9.88 -4.65 -10.76
CA GLU A 154 10.41 -3.42 -10.17
C GLU A 154 9.59 -2.92 -8.97
N SER A 155 8.26 -3.04 -9.01
CA SER A 155 7.38 -2.63 -7.91
C SER A 155 7.57 -3.39 -6.59
N GLU A 156 8.39 -4.43 -6.56
CA GLU A 156 8.69 -5.23 -5.35
C GLU A 156 10.16 -5.07 -4.90
N GLY A 157 10.97 -4.29 -5.64
CA GLY A 157 12.43 -4.28 -5.50
C GLY A 157 13.01 -3.20 -4.59
N TYR A 158 12.24 -2.15 -4.26
CA TYR A 158 12.80 -1.03 -3.50
C TYR A 158 12.81 -1.29 -2.00
N ASP A 159 13.96 -1.05 -1.37
CA ASP A 159 14.12 -0.98 0.09
C ASP A 159 13.99 0.49 0.53
N LEU A 160 12.78 0.90 0.89
CA LEU A 160 12.47 2.27 1.26
C LEU A 160 12.86 2.54 2.71
N GLU A 161 13.47 3.70 2.95
CA GLU A 161 13.67 4.23 4.30
C GLU A 161 12.34 4.61 4.94
N ALA A 162 12.26 4.45 6.26
CA ALA A 162 11.08 4.77 7.05
C ALA A 162 11.47 5.41 8.37
N ASP A 163 10.59 6.25 8.90
CA ASP A 163 10.80 6.94 10.17
C ASP A 163 10.72 5.97 11.36
N TYR A 164 9.94 4.90 11.20
CA TYR A 164 9.72 3.85 12.20
C TYR A 164 9.84 2.46 11.59
N SER A 165 10.18 1.47 12.44
CA SER A 165 10.25 0.06 12.03
C SER A 165 9.53 -0.84 13.02
N ILE A 166 8.80 -1.82 12.51
CA ILE A 166 8.13 -2.88 13.27
C ILE A 166 8.64 -4.23 12.78
N ASP A 167 9.24 -5.00 13.68
CA ASP A 167 9.56 -6.39 13.41
C ASP A 167 8.34 -7.26 13.79
N ASN A 168 7.75 -7.91 12.81
CA ASN A 168 6.63 -8.84 12.95
C ASN A 168 7.20 -10.27 13.17
N ASP A 169 7.69 -10.49 14.36
CA ASP A 169 8.41 -11.68 14.81
C ASP A 169 7.73 -12.41 15.98
N GLY A 170 6.60 -11.91 16.46
CA GLY A 170 5.83 -12.40 17.58
C GLY A 170 4.38 -12.74 17.23
N THR A 171 3.51 -12.59 18.22
CA THR A 171 2.08 -12.76 18.09
C THR A 171 1.42 -11.56 17.39
N ILE A 172 0.13 -11.69 17.05
CA ILE A 172 -0.64 -10.57 16.48
C ILE A 172 -0.82 -9.44 17.51
N GLU A 173 -0.94 -9.80 18.77
CA GLU A 173 -1.04 -8.86 19.89
C GLU A 173 0.27 -8.07 20.06
N ASP A 174 1.42 -8.73 19.90
CA ASP A 174 2.74 -8.04 19.92
C ASP A 174 2.83 -7.03 18.77
N LEU A 175 2.37 -7.41 17.57
CA LEU A 175 2.34 -6.54 16.40
C LEU A 175 1.46 -5.30 16.68
N TYR A 176 0.29 -5.50 17.27
CA TYR A 176 -0.62 -4.41 17.65
C TYR A 176 0.00 -3.49 18.69
N CYS A 177 0.64 -4.05 19.72
CA CYS A 177 1.32 -3.25 20.75
C CYS A 177 2.44 -2.38 20.14
N LYS A 178 3.24 -2.94 19.23
CA LYS A 178 4.29 -2.19 18.52
C LYS A 178 3.70 -1.04 17.68
N ALA A 179 2.59 -1.29 16.98
CA ALA A 179 1.90 -0.27 16.20
C ALA A 179 1.31 0.85 17.07
N ASP A 180 0.74 0.50 18.23
CA ASP A 180 0.22 1.46 19.20
C ASP A 180 1.27 2.43 19.74
N VAL A 181 2.49 1.94 19.98
CA VAL A 181 3.60 2.77 20.45
C VAL A 181 3.94 3.82 19.39
N ILE A 182 4.04 3.41 18.13
CA ILE A 182 4.37 4.31 17.01
C ILE A 182 3.30 5.39 16.84
N VAL A 183 2.02 5.03 16.85
CA VAL A 183 0.94 6.03 16.68
C VAL A 183 0.94 7.07 17.80
N ARG A 184 1.23 6.65 19.04
CA ARG A 184 1.34 7.60 20.19
C ARG A 184 2.55 8.50 20.06
N ASP A 185 3.63 8.04 19.44
CA ASP A 185 4.83 8.85 19.23
C ASP A 185 4.64 9.86 18.10
N ILE A 186 3.99 9.46 17.00
CA ILE A 186 3.63 10.35 15.89
C ILE A 186 2.68 11.46 16.34
N GLY A 187 1.77 11.21 17.27
CA GLY A 187 0.77 12.17 17.77
C GLY A 187 1.22 13.00 18.98
N ARG A 188 2.52 13.10 19.23
CA ARG A 188 3.12 13.96 20.29
C ARG A 188 3.74 15.22 19.70
#